data_5432b1f827a4685aded228df39fb79bb
#
_entry.id   5432b1f827a4685aded228df39fb79bb
#
_cell.length_a   1.000
_cell.length_b   1.000
_cell.length_c   1.000
_cell.angle_alpha   90.00
_cell.angle_beta   90.00
_cell.angle_gamma   90.00
#
_symmetry.space_group_name_H-M   'P 1'
#
loop_
_entity.id
_entity.type
_entity.pdbx_description
1 polymer ?
#
loop_
_entity_poly.entity_id
_entity_poly.type
_entity_poly.pdbx_seq_one_letter_code
_entity_poly.pdbx_strand_id
1 'polypeptide(L)'
;MILRLLLMIFFFSAPAWSDEGNEDLFNFSKKQDEALVVKVAATDLIVLEDGRHVKLIGVESAGAAPHTYVKYDDKGHVIEEPVEPTIPLQEQALTYARDLLENKKVRLEYDVDGSDTSSGYLYAYVYLPDGRMANEELLRMGFVKFRIILPNVKYEDKLSAAYRQAKKEKRGLEGY
;
A
#
# COMPACT_ATOMS: atom_id res chain seq x y z
N MET A 1 88.91 -0.81 12.41
CA MET A 1 88.09 0.16 11.62
C MET A 1 86.82 -0.57 11.19
N ILE A 2 85.71 -0.37 11.98
CA ILE A 2 84.52 -1.13 11.86
C ILE A 2 83.50 -0.25 11.14
N LEU A 3 83.07 -0.62 9.91
CA LEU A 3 82.09 0.05 9.08
C LEU A 3 80.65 -0.37 9.52
N ARG A 4 79.95 0.53 10.18
CA ARG A 4 78.52 0.34 10.54
C ARG A 4 77.65 0.61 9.31
N LEU A 5 77.08 -0.45 8.79
CA LEU A 5 76.01 -0.37 7.74
C LEU A 5 74.69 0.01 8.38
N LEU A 6 74.17 1.23 8.10
CA LEU A 6 72.89 1.72 8.58
C LEU A 6 71.82 1.28 7.60
N LEU A 7 70.97 0.31 8.02
CA LEU A 7 69.84 -0.19 7.23
C LEU A 7 68.67 0.77 7.45
N MET A 8 68.36 1.63 6.47
CA MET A 8 67.15 2.42 6.46
C MET A 8 65.97 1.56 6.01
N ILE A 9 65.08 1.26 6.95
CA ILE A 9 63.80 0.62 6.65
C ILE A 9 62.80 1.71 6.25
N PHE A 10 62.47 1.78 4.95
CA PHE A 10 61.37 2.60 4.46
C PHE A 10 60.04 1.89 4.79
N PHE A 11 59.31 2.42 5.75
CA PHE A 11 57.89 2.07 5.92
C PHE A 11 57.07 2.71 4.79
N PHE A 12 56.71 1.89 3.81
CA PHE A 12 55.73 2.25 2.81
C PHE A 12 54.35 2.10 3.44
N SER A 13 53.78 3.21 3.95
CA SER A 13 52.37 3.21 4.38
C SER A 13 51.49 3.22 3.12
N ALA A 14 50.86 2.09 2.83
CA ALA A 14 49.82 2.01 1.83
C ALA A 14 48.63 2.89 2.28
N PRO A 15 48.04 3.69 1.41
CA PRO A 15 46.81 4.39 1.75
C PRO A 15 45.73 3.34 1.97
N ALA A 16 45.11 3.38 3.15
CA ALA A 16 43.86 2.66 3.40
C ALA A 16 42.82 3.22 2.44
N TRP A 17 42.47 2.44 1.45
CA TRP A 17 41.26 2.72 0.66
C TRP A 17 40.08 2.44 1.60
N SER A 18 39.47 3.50 2.12
CA SER A 18 38.16 3.42 2.75
C SER A 18 37.17 3.06 1.65
N ASP A 19 36.63 1.87 1.75
CA ASP A 19 35.55 1.36 0.89
C ASP A 19 34.23 2.04 1.34
N GLU A 20 34.14 3.36 1.14
CA GLU A 20 32.97 4.20 1.44
C GLU A 20 32.05 4.34 0.24
N GLY A 21 31.84 3.29 -0.54
CA GLY A 21 31.15 3.46 -1.82
C GLY A 21 30.03 2.53 -2.18
N ASN A 22 29.67 1.54 -1.37
CA ASN A 22 28.77 0.50 -1.86
C ASN A 22 27.62 0.08 -0.93
N GLU A 23 27.41 0.73 0.19
CA GLU A 23 26.26 0.41 1.06
C GLU A 23 24.94 1.04 0.58
N ASP A 24 25.00 2.12 -0.18
CA ASP A 24 23.78 2.82 -0.63
C ASP A 24 23.07 2.16 -1.82
N LEU A 25 23.75 1.32 -2.60
CA LEU A 25 23.16 0.67 -3.79
C LEU A 25 22.25 -0.51 -3.45
N PHE A 26 22.35 -1.08 -2.24
CA PHE A 26 21.50 -2.19 -1.79
C PHE A 26 20.47 -1.81 -0.73
N ASN A 27 20.37 -0.54 -0.37
CA ASN A 27 19.51 -0.05 0.71
C ASN A 27 18.13 0.42 0.23
N PHE A 28 17.72 0.06 -1.00
CA PHE A 28 16.37 0.35 -1.49
C PHE A 28 15.26 -0.33 -0.67
N SER A 29 15.57 -1.37 0.11
CA SER A 29 14.58 -2.11 0.89
C SER A 29 14.24 -1.53 2.26
N LYS A 30 14.77 -0.35 2.63
CA LYS A 30 14.58 0.25 3.96
C LYS A 30 14.19 1.72 3.98
N LYS A 31 13.83 2.31 2.86
CA LYS A 31 13.34 3.68 2.88
C LYS A 31 11.90 3.69 3.41
N GLN A 32 11.78 3.71 4.72
CA GLN A 32 10.52 4.05 5.38
C GLN A 32 10.35 5.55 5.21
N ASP A 33 9.33 5.94 4.47
CA ASP A 33 9.00 7.33 4.19
C ASP A 33 7.75 7.67 5.00
N GLU A 34 7.80 8.74 5.79
CA GLU A 34 6.64 9.23 6.52
C GLU A 34 6.08 10.45 5.80
N ALA A 35 4.78 10.48 5.62
CA ALA A 35 4.11 11.61 4.97
C ALA A 35 2.70 11.81 5.52
N LEU A 36 2.19 13.04 5.40
CA LEU A 36 0.81 13.37 5.72
C LEU A 36 -0.10 13.07 4.52
N VAL A 37 -1.18 12.33 4.75
CA VAL A 37 -2.23 12.12 3.75
C VAL A 37 -3.16 13.33 3.76
N VAL A 38 -3.19 14.08 2.66
CA VAL A 38 -4.07 15.26 2.55
C VAL A 38 -5.40 14.92 1.89
N LYS A 39 -5.47 13.82 1.13
CA LYS A 39 -6.71 13.42 0.45
C LYS A 39 -6.72 11.91 0.15
N VAL A 40 -7.88 11.30 0.31
CA VAL A 40 -8.18 9.97 -0.25
C VAL A 40 -8.96 10.19 -1.55
N ALA A 41 -8.31 9.94 -2.69
CA ALA A 41 -8.91 10.13 -4.01
C ALA A 41 -9.78 8.94 -4.44
N ALA A 42 -9.39 7.73 -4.04
CA ALA A 42 -10.14 6.49 -4.18
C ALA A 42 -9.78 5.56 -3.02
N THR A 43 -10.49 4.47 -2.82
CA THR A 43 -10.23 3.52 -1.73
C THR A 43 -8.84 2.85 -1.83
N ASP A 44 -8.22 2.87 -3.00
CA ASP A 44 -6.88 2.37 -3.28
C ASP A 44 -5.86 3.46 -3.63
N LEU A 45 -6.26 4.77 -3.57
CA LEU A 45 -5.43 5.89 -4.00
C LEU A 45 -5.46 7.05 -3.01
N ILE A 46 -4.30 7.42 -2.50
CA ILE A 46 -4.12 8.57 -1.60
C ILE A 46 -3.21 9.62 -2.22
N VAL A 47 -3.38 10.86 -1.77
CA VAL A 47 -2.53 12.00 -2.13
C VAL A 47 -1.85 12.50 -0.87
N LEU A 48 -0.54 12.68 -0.95
CA LEU A 48 0.31 13.15 0.13
C LEU A 48 0.48 14.68 0.08
N GLU A 49 0.92 15.26 1.19
CA GLU A 49 1.15 16.71 1.32
C GLU A 49 2.17 17.28 0.32
N ASP A 50 3.11 16.45 -0.14
CA ASP A 50 4.12 16.80 -1.15
C ASP A 50 3.63 16.60 -2.60
N GLY A 51 2.35 16.26 -2.79
CA GLY A 51 1.72 16.06 -4.08
C GLY A 51 1.91 14.67 -4.68
N ARG A 52 2.64 13.75 -4.02
CA ARG A 52 2.78 12.37 -4.49
C ARG A 52 1.44 11.65 -4.42
N HIS A 53 1.16 10.86 -5.44
CA HIS A 53 0.01 9.97 -5.51
C HIS A 53 0.47 8.54 -5.21
N VAL A 54 -0.13 7.91 -4.21
CA VAL A 54 0.25 6.57 -3.76
C VAL A 54 -0.92 5.62 -3.92
N LYS A 55 -0.68 4.56 -4.69
CA LYS A 55 -1.58 3.40 -4.78
C LYS A 55 -1.22 2.36 -3.73
N LEU A 56 -2.24 1.83 -3.08
CA LEU A 56 -2.09 0.81 -2.07
C LEU A 56 -1.84 -0.56 -2.73
N ILE A 57 -0.70 -1.19 -2.45
CA ILE A 57 -0.35 -2.52 -2.97
C ILE A 57 -1.35 -3.57 -2.44
N GLY A 58 -1.75 -4.48 -3.31
CA GLY A 58 -2.65 -5.60 -2.95
C GLY A 58 -4.12 -5.23 -2.86
N VAL A 59 -4.47 -3.96 -3.16
CA VAL A 59 -5.81 -3.40 -3.03
C VAL A 59 -6.28 -2.84 -4.37
N GLU A 60 -7.51 -3.13 -4.74
CA GLU A 60 -8.18 -2.54 -5.89
C GLU A 60 -9.53 -1.97 -5.46
N SER A 61 -9.77 -0.71 -5.82
CA SER A 61 -11.06 -0.07 -5.59
C SER A 61 -12.17 -0.86 -6.27
N ALA A 62 -13.22 -1.17 -5.53
CA ALA A 62 -14.41 -1.75 -6.14
C ALA A 62 -15.02 -0.70 -7.06
N GLY A 63 -15.14 -1.01 -8.34
CA GLY A 63 -15.92 -0.20 -9.27
C GLY A 63 -17.33 0.02 -8.76
N ALA A 64 -18.06 0.96 -9.36
CA ALA A 64 -19.47 1.20 -9.01
C ALA A 64 -20.20 -0.14 -8.91
N ALA A 65 -20.83 -0.39 -7.76
CA ALA A 65 -21.62 -1.60 -7.59
C ALA A 65 -22.66 -1.66 -8.72
N PRO A 66 -22.73 -2.76 -9.44
CA PRO A 66 -23.78 -2.91 -10.42
C PRO A 66 -25.08 -3.20 -9.68
N HIS A 67 -26.03 -2.26 -9.76
CA HIS A 67 -27.38 -2.61 -10.10
C HIS A 67 -28.32 -3.09 -9.00
N THR A 68 -29.29 -2.27 -8.81
CA THR A 68 -30.65 -2.63 -8.41
C THR A 68 -31.05 -3.93 -9.08
N TYR A 69 -31.07 -5.04 -8.35
CA TYR A 69 -31.73 -6.24 -8.83
C TYR A 69 -33.23 -5.94 -8.84
N VAL A 70 -33.79 -5.81 -10.03
CA VAL A 70 -35.23 -5.71 -10.19
C VAL A 70 -35.80 -7.08 -9.85
N LYS A 71 -36.54 -7.18 -8.75
CA LYS A 71 -37.29 -8.39 -8.39
C LYS A 71 -38.59 -8.40 -9.18
N TYR A 72 -38.99 -9.56 -9.66
CA TYR A 72 -40.25 -9.79 -10.34
C TYR A 72 -41.12 -10.72 -9.51
N ASP A 73 -42.44 -10.47 -9.51
CA ASP A 73 -43.41 -11.42 -8.95
C ASP A 73 -43.59 -12.64 -9.88
N ASP A 74 -44.36 -13.62 -9.43
CA ASP A 74 -44.65 -14.85 -10.18
C ASP A 74 -45.36 -14.60 -11.51
N LYS A 75 -45.83 -13.37 -11.74
CA LYS A 75 -46.55 -12.93 -12.94
C LYS A 75 -45.67 -12.05 -13.84
N GLY A 76 -44.39 -11.80 -13.44
CA GLY A 76 -43.45 -11.00 -14.17
C GLY A 76 -43.60 -9.48 -13.96
N HIS A 77 -44.31 -9.03 -12.95
CA HIS A 77 -44.38 -7.62 -12.61
C HIS A 77 -43.21 -7.25 -11.70
N VAL A 78 -42.68 -6.03 -11.87
CA VAL A 78 -41.65 -5.46 -11.01
C VAL A 78 -42.23 -5.30 -9.59
N ILE A 79 -41.56 -5.92 -8.61
CA ILE A 79 -41.86 -5.69 -7.20
C ILE A 79 -41.13 -4.41 -6.80
N GLU A 80 -41.88 -3.32 -6.63
CA GLU A 80 -41.38 -2.11 -6.02
C GLU A 80 -41.34 -2.31 -4.49
N GLU A 81 -40.23 -2.86 -3.98
CA GLU A 81 -39.94 -2.80 -2.54
C GLU A 81 -39.60 -1.36 -2.17
N PRO A 82 -40.10 -0.81 -1.03
CA PRO A 82 -39.62 0.47 -0.54
C PRO A 82 -38.11 0.36 -0.30
N VAL A 83 -37.33 0.98 -1.18
CA VAL A 83 -35.87 1.04 -1.01
C VAL A 83 -35.63 2.06 0.09
N GLU A 84 -35.32 1.59 1.30
CA GLU A 84 -34.74 2.49 2.28
C GLU A 84 -33.49 3.13 1.66
N PRO A 85 -33.30 4.44 1.85
CA PRO A 85 -32.12 5.12 1.28
C PRO A 85 -30.87 4.56 1.94
N THR A 86 -30.28 3.55 1.31
CA THR A 86 -29.01 2.97 1.75
C THR A 86 -27.88 3.73 1.08
N ILE A 87 -26.89 4.14 1.87
CA ILE A 87 -25.67 4.73 1.34
C ILE A 87 -25.00 3.68 0.45
N PRO A 88 -24.70 3.98 -0.83
CA PRO A 88 -24.05 3.03 -1.71
C PRO A 88 -22.76 2.49 -1.07
N LEU A 89 -22.50 1.21 -1.24
CA LEU A 89 -21.33 0.56 -0.63
C LEU A 89 -20.02 1.26 -1.00
N GLN A 90 -19.92 1.77 -2.22
CA GLN A 90 -18.76 2.53 -2.67
C GLN A 90 -18.56 3.82 -1.85
N GLU A 91 -19.62 4.50 -1.52
CA GLU A 91 -19.56 5.71 -0.68
C GLU A 91 -19.18 5.36 0.76
N GLN A 92 -19.73 4.26 1.30
CA GLN A 92 -19.32 3.74 2.61
C GLN A 92 -17.83 3.39 2.63
N ALA A 93 -17.36 2.71 1.60
CA ALA A 93 -15.95 2.34 1.45
C ALA A 93 -15.03 3.58 1.39
N LEU A 94 -15.42 4.59 0.60
CA LEU A 94 -14.66 5.82 0.49
C LEU A 94 -14.67 6.62 1.79
N THR A 95 -15.81 6.70 2.47
CA THR A 95 -15.93 7.34 3.78
C THR A 95 -15.03 6.65 4.79
N TYR A 96 -15.07 5.31 4.87
CA TYR A 96 -14.21 4.56 5.75
C TYR A 96 -12.72 4.78 5.44
N ALA A 97 -12.34 4.79 4.15
CA ALA A 97 -10.95 5.03 3.76
C ALA A 97 -10.49 6.45 4.14
N ARG A 98 -11.37 7.45 4.04
CA ARG A 98 -11.09 8.82 4.51
C ARG A 98 -10.88 8.87 6.02
N ASP A 99 -11.79 8.31 6.79
CA ASP A 99 -11.69 8.25 8.26
C ASP A 99 -10.43 7.51 8.71
N LEU A 100 -10.01 6.51 7.92
CA LEU A 100 -8.82 5.72 8.20
C LEU A 100 -7.53 6.47 7.90
N LEU A 101 -7.47 7.31 6.85
CA LEU A 101 -6.22 7.81 6.26
C LEU A 101 -6.10 9.33 6.18
N GLU A 102 -7.19 10.08 5.94
CA GLU A 102 -7.10 11.55 5.74
C GLU A 102 -6.62 12.25 7.02
N ASN A 103 -5.78 13.24 6.83
CA ASN A 103 -5.16 14.04 7.87
C ASN A 103 -4.32 13.23 8.87
N LYS A 104 -3.87 12.04 8.48
CA LYS A 104 -2.98 11.22 9.29
C LYS A 104 -1.58 11.16 8.71
N LYS A 105 -0.59 11.20 9.59
CA LYS A 105 0.79 10.94 9.24
C LYS A 105 0.97 9.43 9.14
N VAL A 106 1.26 8.94 7.95
CA VAL A 106 1.42 7.52 7.64
C VAL A 106 2.87 7.20 7.33
N ARG A 107 3.24 5.95 7.53
CA ARG A 107 4.53 5.41 7.11
C ARG A 107 4.30 4.57 5.85
N LEU A 108 5.09 4.88 4.82
CA LEU A 108 5.06 4.16 3.55
C LEU A 108 6.17 3.12 3.54
N GLU A 109 5.85 1.93 3.09
CA GLU A 109 6.80 0.86 2.85
C GLU A 109 6.68 0.41 1.39
N TYR A 110 7.76 0.61 0.65
CA TYR A 110 7.84 0.23 -0.75
C TYR A 110 8.27 -1.23 -0.88
N ASP A 111 7.76 -1.91 -1.91
CA ASP A 111 8.20 -3.25 -2.31
C ASP A 111 9.25 -3.14 -3.42
N VAL A 112 9.44 -4.20 -4.19
CA VAL A 112 10.47 -4.31 -5.25
C VAL A 112 10.37 -3.19 -6.27
N ASP A 113 9.14 -2.83 -6.67
CA ASP A 113 8.86 -1.73 -7.59
C ASP A 113 8.02 -0.67 -6.87
N GLY A 114 8.72 0.31 -6.30
CA GLY A 114 8.09 1.40 -5.56
C GLY A 114 7.51 2.50 -6.45
N SER A 115 7.79 2.49 -7.76
CA SER A 115 7.29 3.50 -8.67
C SER A 115 6.88 2.92 -10.01
N ASP A 116 5.66 3.22 -10.45
CA ASP A 116 5.29 3.08 -11.86
C ASP A 116 5.58 4.40 -12.56
N THR A 117 6.71 4.45 -13.26
CA THR A 117 7.14 5.63 -14.01
C THR A 117 6.22 5.95 -15.18
N SER A 118 5.39 5.00 -15.62
CA SER A 118 4.46 5.18 -16.73
C SER A 118 3.15 5.88 -16.29
N SER A 119 2.67 5.59 -15.08
CA SER A 119 1.42 6.13 -14.54
C SER A 119 1.60 7.34 -13.62
N GLY A 120 2.83 7.60 -13.15
CA GLY A 120 3.13 8.65 -12.17
C GLY A 120 2.68 8.32 -10.75
N TYR A 121 2.29 7.07 -10.48
CA TYR A 121 1.91 6.61 -9.15
C TYR A 121 3.08 5.94 -8.44
N LEU A 122 3.13 6.09 -7.11
CA LEU A 122 3.93 5.24 -6.25
C LEU A 122 3.08 4.07 -5.74
N TYR A 123 3.70 2.93 -5.51
CA TYR A 123 3.05 1.76 -4.92
C TYR A 123 3.63 1.49 -3.54
N ALA A 124 2.78 1.42 -2.51
CA ALA A 124 3.23 1.22 -1.15
C ALA A 124 2.26 0.39 -0.29
N TYR A 125 2.83 -0.22 0.74
CA TYR A 125 2.09 -0.62 1.92
C TYR A 125 2.04 0.58 2.86
N VAL A 126 0.84 0.94 3.32
CA VAL A 126 0.59 2.14 4.11
C VAL A 126 0.30 1.75 5.55
N TYR A 127 1.11 2.25 6.49
CA TYR A 127 0.95 1.98 7.92
C TYR A 127 0.42 3.22 8.63
N LEU A 128 -0.60 3.01 9.44
CA LEU A 128 -1.19 4.01 10.31
C LEU A 128 -0.26 4.33 11.49
N PRO A 129 -0.49 5.45 12.19
CA PRO A 129 0.30 5.82 13.38
C PRO A 129 0.26 4.76 14.51
N ASP A 130 -0.80 3.97 14.57
CA ASP A 130 -0.97 2.88 15.54
C ASP A 130 -0.32 1.55 15.10
N GLY A 131 0.37 1.54 13.95
CA GLY A 131 1.09 0.41 13.39
C GLY A 131 0.24 -0.56 12.56
N ARG A 132 -1.09 -0.38 12.45
CA ARG A 132 -1.93 -1.18 11.56
C ARG A 132 -1.64 -0.85 10.10
N MET A 133 -1.75 -1.86 9.24
CA MET A 133 -1.60 -1.69 7.79
C MET A 133 -2.96 -1.32 7.18
N ALA A 134 -3.07 -0.15 6.58
CA ALA A 134 -4.32 0.32 5.97
C ALA A 134 -4.80 -0.59 4.83
N ASN A 135 -3.88 -1.13 4.01
CA ASN A 135 -4.17 -2.10 2.96
C ASN A 135 -4.93 -3.33 3.52
N GLU A 136 -4.46 -3.87 4.65
CA GLU A 136 -5.10 -5.00 5.32
C GLU A 136 -6.46 -4.64 5.91
N GLU A 137 -6.56 -3.48 6.57
CA GLU A 137 -7.82 -3.02 7.18
C GLU A 137 -8.94 -2.85 6.13
N LEU A 138 -8.64 -2.25 4.99
CA LEU A 138 -9.59 -2.08 3.90
C LEU A 138 -10.09 -3.44 3.35
N LEU A 139 -9.17 -4.41 3.19
CA LEU A 139 -9.52 -5.77 2.77
C LEU A 139 -10.35 -6.50 3.82
N ARG A 140 -10.00 -6.36 5.12
CA ARG A 140 -10.72 -6.99 6.24
C ARG A 140 -12.15 -6.49 6.37
N MET A 141 -12.37 -5.21 6.04
CA MET A 141 -13.72 -4.63 6.00
C MET A 141 -14.51 -5.02 4.75
N GLY A 142 -13.87 -5.58 3.75
CA GLY A 142 -14.51 -5.99 2.49
C GLY A 142 -14.86 -4.83 1.57
N PHE A 143 -14.25 -3.66 1.75
CA PHE A 143 -14.54 -2.46 0.95
C PHE A 143 -13.75 -2.39 -0.36
N VAL A 144 -12.81 -3.29 -0.54
CA VAL A 144 -11.91 -3.34 -1.69
C VAL A 144 -11.72 -4.78 -2.16
N LYS A 145 -11.30 -4.96 -3.41
CA LYS A 145 -10.91 -6.25 -3.95
C LYS A 145 -9.42 -6.50 -3.69
N PHE A 146 -9.06 -7.76 -3.50
CA PHE A 146 -7.67 -8.17 -3.47
C PHE A 146 -7.13 -8.30 -4.88
N ARG A 147 -6.03 -7.59 -5.17
CA ARG A 147 -5.31 -7.67 -6.44
C ARG A 147 -3.83 -7.45 -6.25
N ILE A 148 -3.03 -8.42 -6.65
CA ILE A 148 -1.57 -8.29 -6.69
C ILE A 148 -1.13 -7.80 -8.06
N ILE A 149 -0.17 -6.87 -8.05
CA ILE A 149 0.53 -6.37 -9.24
C ILE A 149 2.00 -6.72 -9.07
N LEU A 150 2.45 -7.69 -9.87
CA LEU A 150 3.85 -8.11 -9.85
C LEU A 150 4.77 -6.91 -10.19
N PRO A 151 5.95 -6.81 -9.57
CA PRO A 151 6.60 -7.81 -8.69
C PRO A 151 6.31 -7.64 -7.18
N ASN A 152 5.36 -6.81 -6.79
CA ASN A 152 5.08 -6.40 -5.40
C ASN A 152 4.27 -7.47 -4.66
N VAL A 153 4.94 -8.43 -4.04
CA VAL A 153 4.30 -9.62 -3.42
C VAL A 153 4.60 -9.80 -1.93
N LYS A 154 5.36 -8.89 -1.33
CA LYS A 154 5.90 -9.05 0.04
C LYS A 154 4.87 -9.47 1.09
N TYR A 155 3.66 -8.93 1.04
CA TYR A 155 2.58 -9.24 1.99
C TYR A 155 1.37 -9.92 1.34
N GLU A 156 1.56 -10.62 0.22
CA GLU A 156 0.49 -11.31 -0.51
C GLU A 156 -0.32 -12.24 0.38
N ASP A 157 0.33 -13.13 1.13
CA ASP A 157 -0.33 -14.10 2.01
C ASP A 157 -1.19 -13.40 3.08
N LYS A 158 -0.66 -12.35 3.70
CA LYS A 158 -1.35 -11.58 4.73
C LYS A 158 -2.59 -10.89 4.17
N LEU A 159 -2.46 -10.22 3.04
CA LEU A 159 -3.54 -9.48 2.40
C LEU A 159 -4.61 -10.41 1.85
N SER A 160 -4.22 -11.52 1.21
CA SER A 160 -5.17 -12.52 0.74
C SER A 160 -5.93 -13.21 1.87
N ALA A 161 -5.28 -13.41 3.03
CA ALA A 161 -5.95 -13.95 4.22
C ALA A 161 -7.02 -12.99 4.75
N ALA A 162 -6.72 -11.68 4.83
CA ALA A 162 -7.67 -10.66 5.24
C ALA A 162 -8.89 -10.61 4.31
N TYR A 163 -8.65 -10.66 3.00
CA TYR A 163 -9.72 -10.70 2.00
C TYR A 163 -10.59 -11.96 2.12
N ARG A 164 -9.96 -13.15 2.25
CA ARG A 164 -10.71 -14.41 2.46
C ARG A 164 -11.56 -14.39 3.72
N GLN A 165 -11.06 -13.75 4.79
CA GLN A 165 -11.83 -13.58 6.02
C GLN A 165 -13.07 -12.71 5.78
N ALA A 166 -12.93 -11.55 5.12
CA ALA A 166 -14.05 -10.67 4.77
C ALA A 166 -15.13 -11.41 3.96
N LYS A 167 -14.71 -12.22 2.96
CA LYS A 167 -15.61 -13.08 2.19
C LYS A 167 -16.36 -14.10 3.04
N LYS A 168 -15.66 -14.80 3.93
CA LYS A 168 -16.26 -15.79 4.83
C LYS A 168 -17.30 -15.17 5.74
N GLU A 169 -17.05 -13.96 6.21
CA GLU A 169 -17.92 -13.21 7.11
C GLU A 169 -18.97 -12.37 6.37
N LYS A 170 -18.99 -12.42 5.03
CA LYS A 170 -19.89 -11.65 4.16
C LYS A 170 -19.86 -10.14 4.49
N ARG A 171 -18.66 -9.58 4.61
CA ARG A 171 -18.46 -8.17 4.85
C ARG A 171 -18.39 -7.38 3.56
N GLY A 172 -18.88 -6.14 3.59
CA GLY A 172 -18.74 -5.18 2.50
C GLY A 172 -19.24 -5.75 1.16
N LEU A 173 -18.40 -5.81 0.14
CA LEU A 173 -18.71 -6.27 -1.22
C LEU A 173 -19.29 -7.69 -1.30
N GLU A 174 -18.97 -8.53 -0.36
CA GLU A 174 -19.37 -9.95 -0.36
C GLU A 174 -20.65 -10.18 0.46
N GLY A 175 -21.17 -9.13 1.09
CA GLY A 175 -22.42 -9.16 1.88
C GLY A 175 -23.69 -8.89 1.08
N TYR A 176 -23.53 -8.55 -0.20
CA TYR A 176 -24.61 -8.19 -1.11
C TYR A 176 -24.87 -9.26 -2.15
#